data_599583473f5594a5e156d47e8f78c4a9
#
_entry.id   599583473f5594a5e156d47e8f78c4a9
#
_cell.length_a   1.000
_cell.length_b   1.000
_cell.length_c   1.000
_cell.angle_alpha   90.00
_cell.angle_beta   90.00
_cell.angle_gamma   90.00
#
_symmetry.space_group_name_H-M   'P 1'
#
loop_
_entity.id
_entity.type
_entity.pdbx_description
1 polymer ?
#
loop_
_entity_poly.entity_id
_entity_poly.type
_entity_poly.pdbx_seq_one_letter_code
_entity_poly.pdbx_strand_id
1 'polypeptide(L)'
;MKTAIIYASVHHKNTEKLVNAIAQAVPDVQLVDAASAVLKDLASCDVIGIASGIFYGKMHKAVLKFAEENLPEHKKAFVMLTSGQANKSYGDDAKAIIASKNCTYLGTYDCRGFDTFGPFKLVGGLQKGHPTEEEIAAAVDFVKKITVE
;
A
#
# COMPACT_ATOMS: atom_id res chain seq x y z
N MET A 1 15.07 -2.53 10.40
CA MET A 1 14.78 -3.45 9.28
C MET A 1 14.70 -2.67 7.96
N LYS A 2 15.27 -3.22 6.93
CA LYS A 2 15.19 -2.63 5.62
C LYS A 2 13.84 -2.96 4.98
N THR A 3 13.11 -1.95 4.56
CA THR A 3 11.73 -2.08 4.09
C THR A 3 11.59 -1.53 2.66
N ALA A 4 10.84 -2.23 1.82
CA ALA A 4 10.42 -1.72 0.53
C ALA A 4 8.90 -1.68 0.49
N ILE A 5 8.32 -0.66 -0.13
CA ILE A 5 6.89 -0.58 -0.36
C ILE A 5 6.63 -0.49 -1.85
N ILE A 6 5.95 -1.51 -2.38
CA ILE A 6 5.51 -1.55 -3.76
C ILE A 6 4.19 -0.80 -3.82
N TYR A 7 4.07 0.17 -4.73
CA TYR A 7 2.84 0.95 -4.83
C TYR A 7 2.55 1.36 -6.26
N ALA A 8 1.33 1.74 -6.52
CA ALA A 8 0.93 2.52 -7.67
C ALA A 8 -0.21 3.42 -7.21
N SER A 9 -0.16 4.67 -7.59
CA SER A 9 -1.17 5.63 -7.19
C SER A 9 -1.66 6.40 -8.40
N VAL A 10 -2.94 6.24 -8.69
CA VAL A 10 -3.65 7.00 -9.71
C VAL A 10 -4.81 7.70 -9.03
N HIS A 11 -5.47 8.65 -9.68
CA HIS A 11 -6.53 9.46 -9.09
C HIS A 11 -6.12 10.04 -7.73
N HIS A 12 -5.97 11.32 -7.65
CA HIS A 12 -5.69 12.08 -6.42
C HIS A 12 -4.45 11.60 -5.63
N LYS A 13 -3.75 10.57 -6.10
CA LYS A 13 -2.48 10.11 -5.51
C LYS A 13 -2.56 9.80 -4.02
N ASN A 14 -3.66 9.19 -3.58
CA ASN A 14 -3.88 8.89 -2.17
C ASN A 14 -2.85 7.95 -1.58
N THR A 15 -2.57 6.85 -2.28
CA THR A 15 -1.56 5.88 -1.85
C THR A 15 -0.17 6.52 -1.82
N GLU A 16 0.13 7.33 -2.83
CA GLU A 16 1.41 8.02 -2.92
C GLU A 16 1.65 8.94 -1.72
N LYS A 17 0.60 9.64 -1.25
CA LYS A 17 0.70 10.48 -0.06
C LYS A 17 1.07 9.66 1.17
N LEU A 18 0.45 8.50 1.35
CA LEU A 18 0.73 7.61 2.47
C LEU A 18 2.15 7.08 2.43
N VAL A 19 2.56 6.53 1.29
CA VAL A 19 3.89 5.90 1.20
C VAL A 19 5.02 6.92 1.30
N ASN A 20 4.82 8.12 0.76
CA ASN A 20 5.81 9.19 0.90
C ASN A 20 5.97 9.61 2.36
N ALA A 21 4.87 9.74 3.10
CA ALA A 21 4.93 10.09 4.52
C ALA A 21 5.65 9.01 5.33
N ILE A 22 5.40 7.75 5.01
CA ILE A 22 6.09 6.62 5.65
C ILE A 22 7.58 6.67 5.36
N ALA A 23 7.96 6.90 4.11
CA ALA A 23 9.37 6.96 3.73
C ALA A 23 10.12 8.11 4.42
N GLN A 24 9.42 9.20 4.72
CA GLN A 24 10.02 10.32 5.43
C GLN A 24 10.17 10.06 6.93
N ALA A 25 9.25 9.29 7.51
CA ALA A 25 9.17 9.11 8.97
C ALA A 25 9.84 7.82 9.46
N VAL A 26 9.94 6.80 8.63
CA VAL A 26 10.48 5.49 9.01
C VAL A 26 11.84 5.29 8.34
N PRO A 27 12.90 4.99 9.09
CA PRO A 27 14.22 4.76 8.49
C PRO A 27 14.24 3.54 7.57
N ASP A 28 15.13 3.59 6.58
CA ASP A 28 15.40 2.47 5.68
C ASP A 28 14.19 1.99 4.89
N VAL A 29 13.30 2.90 4.51
CA VAL A 29 12.17 2.60 3.64
C VAL A 29 12.48 3.09 2.22
N GLN A 30 12.42 2.18 1.26
CA GLN A 30 12.48 2.56 -0.16
C GLN A 30 11.12 2.33 -0.81
N LEU A 31 10.80 3.18 -1.76
CA LEU A 31 9.53 3.10 -2.50
C LEU A 31 9.79 2.52 -3.88
N VAL A 32 8.90 1.62 -4.30
CA VAL A 32 8.98 0.95 -5.60
C VAL A 32 7.68 1.21 -6.34
N ASP A 33 7.74 2.03 -7.39
CA ASP A 33 6.57 2.30 -8.23
C ASP A 33 6.39 1.15 -9.21
N ALA A 34 5.29 0.41 -9.06
CA ALA A 34 4.99 -0.75 -9.90
C ALA A 34 4.77 -0.39 -11.37
N ALA A 35 4.42 0.87 -11.65
CA ALA A 35 4.24 1.34 -13.02
C ALA A 35 5.57 1.77 -13.67
N SER A 36 6.64 1.87 -12.90
CA SER A 36 7.96 2.24 -13.38
C SER A 36 8.67 1.01 -13.94
N ALA A 37 9.48 1.22 -14.98
CA ALA A 37 10.33 0.16 -15.51
C ALA A 37 11.59 -0.09 -14.65
N VAL A 38 11.81 0.71 -13.63
CA VAL A 38 13.00 0.59 -12.78
C VAL A 38 12.79 -0.50 -11.74
N LEU A 39 13.62 -1.54 -11.79
CA LEU A 39 13.60 -2.61 -10.80
C LEU A 39 14.49 -2.23 -9.63
N LYS A 40 14.02 -2.57 -8.44
CA LYS A 40 14.78 -2.39 -7.20
C LYS A 40 15.08 -3.74 -6.57
N ASP A 41 16.13 -3.79 -5.78
CA ASP A 41 16.53 -5.01 -5.12
C ASP A 41 15.64 -5.29 -3.90
N LEU A 42 14.63 -6.13 -4.09
CA LEU A 42 13.74 -6.53 -3.00
C LEU A 42 14.34 -7.65 -2.15
N ALA A 43 15.28 -8.41 -2.68
CA ALA A 43 15.88 -9.53 -1.96
C ALA A 43 16.67 -9.07 -0.74
N SER A 44 17.20 -7.86 -0.76
CA SER A 44 17.95 -7.30 0.37
C SER A 44 17.05 -6.72 1.45
N CYS A 45 15.74 -6.63 1.22
CA CYS A 45 14.80 -6.08 2.20
C CYS A 45 14.30 -7.17 3.13
N ASP A 46 14.02 -6.78 4.37
CA ASP A 46 13.47 -7.69 5.39
C ASP A 46 11.95 -7.69 5.37
N VAL A 47 11.35 -6.53 5.06
CA VAL A 47 9.91 -6.32 5.07
C VAL A 47 9.50 -5.70 3.74
N ILE A 48 8.43 -6.21 3.16
CA ILE A 48 7.92 -5.68 1.89
C ILE A 48 6.44 -5.36 2.04
N GLY A 49 6.09 -4.11 1.73
CA GLY A 49 4.70 -3.66 1.73
C GLY A 49 4.13 -3.68 0.33
N ILE A 50 2.84 -3.99 0.23
CA ILE A 50 2.09 -3.94 -1.02
C ILE A 50 0.96 -2.93 -0.82
N ALA A 51 1.09 -1.77 -1.47
CA ALA A 51 0.19 -0.64 -1.25
C ALA A 51 -0.54 -0.27 -2.53
N SER A 52 -1.83 -0.02 -2.44
CA SER A 52 -2.64 0.33 -3.61
C SER A 52 -3.91 1.08 -3.24
N GLY A 53 -4.37 1.93 -4.16
CA GLY A 53 -5.76 2.34 -4.18
C GLY A 53 -6.64 1.18 -4.65
N ILE A 54 -7.94 1.33 -4.48
CA ILE A 54 -8.90 0.29 -4.85
C ILE A 54 -9.70 0.73 -6.06
N PHE A 55 -9.78 -0.15 -7.05
CA PHE A 55 -10.47 0.06 -8.32
C PHE A 55 -11.48 -1.05 -8.52
N TYR A 56 -12.78 -0.72 -8.48
CA TYR A 56 -13.86 -1.72 -8.64
C TYR A 56 -13.71 -2.88 -7.66
N GLY A 57 -13.38 -2.55 -6.40
CA GLY A 57 -13.24 -3.54 -5.33
C GLY A 57 -11.93 -4.32 -5.34
N LYS A 58 -10.97 -3.93 -6.18
CA LYS A 58 -9.69 -4.64 -6.28
C LYS A 58 -8.50 -3.69 -6.26
N MET A 59 -7.38 -4.22 -5.84
CA MET A 59 -6.11 -3.50 -5.90
C MET A 59 -5.67 -3.29 -7.35
N HIS A 60 -4.83 -2.30 -7.57
CA HIS A 60 -4.30 -1.97 -8.89
C HIS A 60 -3.58 -3.17 -9.51
N LYS A 61 -3.91 -3.48 -10.77
CA LYS A 61 -3.33 -4.63 -11.47
C LYS A 61 -1.82 -4.59 -11.55
N ALA A 62 -1.24 -3.42 -11.77
CA ALA A 62 0.21 -3.28 -11.88
C ALA A 62 0.91 -3.64 -10.57
N VAL A 63 0.31 -3.27 -9.44
CA VAL A 63 0.85 -3.60 -8.11
C VAL A 63 0.82 -5.11 -7.89
N LEU A 64 -0.33 -5.74 -8.18
CA LEU A 64 -0.49 -7.17 -7.99
C LEU A 64 0.45 -7.97 -8.90
N LYS A 65 0.54 -7.55 -10.16
CA LYS A 65 1.44 -8.21 -11.12
C LYS A 65 2.91 -8.08 -10.69
N PHE A 66 3.32 -6.88 -10.30
CA PHE A 66 4.68 -6.65 -9.84
C PHE A 66 5.00 -7.50 -8.61
N ALA A 67 4.09 -7.56 -7.65
CA ALA A 67 4.27 -8.37 -6.45
C ALA A 67 4.36 -9.85 -6.78
N GLU A 68 3.47 -10.34 -7.65
CA GLU A 68 3.49 -11.74 -8.05
C GLU A 68 4.80 -12.13 -8.73
N GLU A 69 5.32 -11.27 -9.58
CA GLU A 69 6.55 -11.56 -10.33
C GLU A 69 7.83 -11.33 -9.53
N ASN A 70 7.82 -10.40 -8.56
CA ASN A 70 9.05 -9.91 -7.94
C ASN A 70 9.14 -10.08 -6.43
N LEU A 71 8.06 -10.43 -5.74
CA LEU A 71 8.11 -10.60 -4.28
C LEU A 71 8.99 -11.80 -3.94
N PRO A 72 10.10 -11.59 -3.20
CA PRO A 72 10.95 -12.70 -2.78
C PRO A 72 10.23 -13.60 -1.77
N GLU A 73 10.62 -14.86 -1.75
CA GLU A 73 10.08 -15.81 -0.78
C GLU A 73 10.64 -15.57 0.62
N HIS A 74 9.89 -16.00 1.62
CA HIS A 74 10.32 -16.02 3.04
C HIS A 74 10.64 -14.65 3.61
N LYS A 75 9.94 -13.61 3.15
CA LYS A 75 10.04 -12.27 3.72
C LYS A 75 8.86 -12.01 4.64
N LYS A 76 8.92 -10.92 5.38
CA LYS A 76 7.76 -10.39 6.09
C LYS A 76 7.05 -9.42 5.14
N ALA A 77 5.73 -9.44 5.13
CA ALA A 77 4.98 -8.59 4.18
C ALA A 77 3.70 -8.04 4.79
N PHE A 78 3.34 -6.85 4.39
CA PHE A 78 2.10 -6.21 4.82
C PHE A 78 1.36 -5.61 3.62
N VAL A 79 0.09 -5.28 3.84
CA VAL A 79 -0.78 -4.71 2.81
C VAL A 79 -1.26 -3.34 3.28
N MET A 80 -1.36 -2.39 2.37
CA MET A 80 -1.84 -1.06 2.65
C MET A 80 -2.80 -0.61 1.57
N LEU A 81 -4.00 -0.19 1.98
CA LEU A 81 -5.09 0.13 1.06
C LEU A 81 -5.59 1.54 1.26
N THR A 82 -5.92 2.21 0.16
CA THR A 82 -6.68 3.45 0.19
C THR A 82 -7.94 3.28 -0.67
N SER A 83 -9.09 3.64 -0.14
CA SER A 83 -10.34 3.52 -0.88
C SER A 83 -11.36 4.52 -0.36
N GLY A 84 -12.40 4.77 -1.16
CA GLY A 84 -13.50 5.61 -0.72
C GLY A 84 -14.30 4.95 0.41
N GLN A 85 -14.17 3.64 0.54
CA GLN A 85 -14.87 2.85 1.55
C GLN A 85 -13.88 1.83 2.11
N ALA A 86 -13.52 2.00 3.38
CA ALA A 86 -12.54 1.12 4.01
C ALA A 86 -13.07 -0.31 4.13
N ASN A 87 -12.34 -1.26 3.54
CA ASN A 87 -12.69 -2.67 3.59
C ASN A 87 -11.43 -3.49 3.36
N LYS A 88 -10.97 -4.17 4.40
CA LYS A 88 -9.75 -4.95 4.34
C LYS A 88 -9.80 -6.12 3.36
N SER A 89 -11.00 -6.61 3.03
CA SER A 89 -11.14 -7.69 2.06
C SER A 89 -10.67 -7.31 0.66
N TYR A 90 -10.60 -6.02 0.35
CA TYR A 90 -10.05 -5.55 -0.92
C TYR A 90 -8.58 -5.94 -1.10
N GLY A 91 -7.88 -6.30 -0.03
CA GLY A 91 -6.49 -6.74 -0.08
C GLY A 91 -6.30 -8.25 -0.20
N ASP A 92 -7.38 -9.01 -0.39
CA ASP A 92 -7.30 -10.48 -0.40
C ASP A 92 -6.37 -11.01 -1.49
N ASP A 93 -6.34 -10.37 -2.66
CA ASP A 93 -5.43 -10.79 -3.73
C ASP A 93 -3.96 -10.65 -3.33
N ALA A 94 -3.61 -9.55 -2.67
CA ALA A 94 -2.25 -9.36 -2.17
C ALA A 94 -1.91 -10.35 -1.07
N LYS A 95 -2.86 -10.64 -0.19
CA LYS A 95 -2.66 -11.66 0.86
C LYS A 95 -2.40 -13.03 0.27
N ALA A 96 -3.10 -13.38 -0.82
CA ALA A 96 -2.88 -14.64 -1.51
C ALA A 96 -1.47 -14.72 -2.11
N ILE A 97 -0.99 -13.61 -2.67
CA ILE A 97 0.38 -13.54 -3.21
C ILE A 97 1.40 -13.74 -2.08
N ILE A 98 1.20 -13.06 -0.96
CA ILE A 98 2.07 -13.19 0.21
C ILE A 98 2.15 -14.65 0.67
N ALA A 99 0.99 -15.31 0.75
CA ALA A 99 0.93 -16.72 1.14
C ALA A 99 1.64 -17.63 0.12
N SER A 100 1.45 -17.36 -1.17
CA SER A 100 2.06 -18.17 -2.23
C SER A 100 3.59 -18.09 -2.24
N LYS A 101 4.16 -17.04 -1.69
CA LYS A 101 5.60 -16.83 -1.58
C LYS A 101 6.16 -17.27 -0.22
N ASN A 102 5.35 -17.91 0.61
CA ASN A 102 5.74 -18.33 1.95
C ASN A 102 6.27 -17.17 2.81
N CYS A 103 5.70 -16.00 2.59
CA CYS A 103 6.02 -14.82 3.38
C CYS A 103 5.16 -14.75 4.63
N THR A 104 5.68 -14.13 5.67
CA THR A 104 4.93 -13.91 6.91
C THR A 104 4.05 -12.67 6.74
N TYR A 105 2.75 -12.86 6.84
CA TYR A 105 1.80 -11.74 6.74
C TYR A 105 1.75 -10.97 8.05
N LEU A 106 2.03 -9.67 7.99
CA LEU A 106 2.11 -8.82 9.18
C LEU A 106 0.82 -8.02 9.47
N GLY A 107 -0.08 -7.96 8.51
CA GLY A 107 -1.33 -7.24 8.67
C GLY A 107 -1.67 -6.33 7.48
N THR A 108 -2.85 -5.75 7.54
CA THR A 108 -3.35 -4.81 6.52
C THR A 108 -3.78 -3.51 7.19
N TYR A 109 -3.27 -2.40 6.69
CA TYR A 109 -3.77 -1.08 7.04
C TYR A 109 -4.65 -0.58 5.91
N ASP A 110 -5.86 -0.16 6.22
CA ASP A 110 -6.75 0.44 5.23
C ASP A 110 -7.22 1.81 5.72
N CYS A 111 -7.26 2.76 4.80
CA CYS A 111 -7.79 4.08 5.11
C CYS A 111 -8.58 4.60 3.90
N ARG A 112 -9.31 5.66 4.15
CA ARG A 112 -10.11 6.29 3.10
C ARG A 112 -9.24 7.18 2.23
N GLY A 113 -9.51 7.15 0.92
CA GLY A 113 -8.92 8.08 -0.04
C GLY A 113 -9.98 9.03 -0.57
N PHE A 114 -9.55 10.06 -1.27
CA PHE A 114 -10.45 10.98 -1.93
C PHE A 114 -11.13 10.27 -3.12
N ASP A 115 -12.46 10.24 -3.11
CA ASP A 115 -13.24 9.55 -4.13
C ASP A 115 -14.22 10.54 -4.79
N THR A 116 -14.08 10.73 -6.10
CA THR A 116 -14.96 11.61 -6.89
C THR A 116 -15.92 10.83 -7.76
N PHE A 117 -16.06 9.53 -7.53
CA PHE A 117 -16.90 8.66 -8.35
C PHE A 117 -18.40 8.93 -8.16
N GLY A 118 -19.17 8.93 -9.27
CA GLY A 118 -20.61 8.95 -9.26
C GLY A 118 -21.23 10.17 -8.57
N PRO A 119 -22.27 9.99 -7.76
CA PRO A 119 -22.96 11.10 -7.11
C PRO A 119 -22.08 11.88 -6.13
N PHE A 120 -21.01 11.30 -5.67
CA PHE A 120 -20.10 11.99 -4.76
C PHE A 120 -19.39 13.17 -5.44
N LYS A 121 -19.29 13.12 -6.74
CA LYS A 121 -18.71 14.21 -7.53
C LYS A 121 -19.47 15.51 -7.37
N LEU A 122 -20.79 15.43 -7.16
CA LEU A 122 -21.64 16.61 -6.99
C LEU A 122 -21.39 17.35 -5.68
N VAL A 123 -20.85 16.67 -4.68
CA VAL A 123 -20.52 17.27 -3.39
C VAL A 123 -19.01 17.38 -3.18
N GLY A 124 -18.24 17.37 -4.28
CA GLY A 124 -16.80 17.51 -4.20
C GLY A 124 -16.04 16.22 -4.00
N GLY A 125 -16.73 15.08 -4.07
CA GLY A 125 -16.13 13.76 -3.91
C GLY A 125 -16.36 13.16 -2.54
N LEU A 126 -16.42 11.82 -2.51
CA LEU A 126 -16.49 11.08 -1.27
C LEU A 126 -15.11 11.13 -0.60
N GLN A 127 -15.09 11.35 0.71
CA GLN A 127 -13.84 11.39 1.47
C GLN A 127 -12.85 12.45 0.99
N LYS A 128 -13.37 13.57 0.51
CA LYS A 128 -12.54 14.71 0.16
C LYS A 128 -11.69 15.11 1.38
N GLY A 129 -10.40 15.30 1.17
CA GLY A 129 -9.46 15.57 2.24
C GLY A 129 -8.84 14.33 2.86
N HIS A 130 -9.27 13.14 2.45
CA HIS A 130 -8.63 11.90 2.86
C HIS A 130 -7.54 11.51 1.85
N PRO A 131 -6.48 10.84 2.30
CA PRO A 131 -6.22 10.57 3.72
C PRO A 131 -5.95 11.84 4.51
N THR A 132 -6.48 11.89 5.72
CA THR A 132 -6.23 13.02 6.63
C THR A 132 -4.85 12.88 7.26
N GLU A 133 -4.41 13.94 7.93
CA GLU A 133 -3.16 13.88 8.68
C GLU A 133 -3.17 12.79 9.74
N GLU A 134 -4.33 12.56 10.38
CA GLU A 134 -4.49 11.50 11.37
C GLU A 134 -4.37 10.11 10.74
N GLU A 135 -4.96 9.94 9.57
CA GLU A 135 -4.87 8.68 8.83
C GLU A 135 -3.44 8.41 8.36
N ILE A 136 -2.75 9.44 7.91
CA ILE A 136 -1.34 9.34 7.52
C ILE A 136 -0.49 8.97 8.73
N ALA A 137 -0.70 9.62 9.87
CA ALA A 137 0.02 9.31 11.10
C ALA A 137 -0.23 7.89 11.56
N ALA A 138 -1.48 7.40 11.44
CA ALA A 138 -1.82 6.02 11.78
C ALA A 138 -1.12 5.02 10.86
N ALA A 139 -0.99 5.35 9.56
CA ALA A 139 -0.27 4.51 8.62
C ALA A 139 1.22 4.42 8.98
N VAL A 140 1.82 5.56 9.34
CA VAL A 140 3.21 5.60 9.78
C VAL A 140 3.39 4.75 11.04
N ASP A 141 2.49 4.89 12.01
CA ASP A 141 2.55 4.09 13.25
C ASP A 141 2.40 2.61 12.97
N PHE A 142 1.52 2.24 12.05
CA PHE A 142 1.35 0.84 11.65
C PHE A 142 2.67 0.27 11.13
N VAL A 143 3.34 0.98 10.23
CA VAL A 143 4.61 0.52 9.67
C VAL A 143 5.69 0.48 10.73
N LYS A 144 5.75 1.47 11.62
CA LYS A 144 6.72 1.47 12.71
C LYS A 144 6.57 0.26 13.60
N LYS A 145 5.32 -0.11 13.94
CA LYS A 145 5.06 -1.28 14.80
C LYS A 145 5.50 -2.59 14.16
N ILE A 146 5.22 -2.77 12.88
CA ILE A 146 5.51 -4.04 12.22
C ILE A 146 6.96 -4.16 11.77
N THR A 147 7.73 -3.06 11.79
CA THR A 147 9.15 -3.07 11.43
C THR A 147 10.08 -3.01 12.64
N VAL A 148 9.55 -3.06 13.84
CA VAL A 148 10.36 -3.16 15.07
C VAL A 148 10.97 -4.56 15.15
N GLU A 149 12.25 -4.61 15.43
CA GLU A 149 12.98 -5.87 15.58
C GLU A 149 12.81 -6.49 16.97
#